data_6ffdf6676e2d1a633e273d60869f64a0
#
_entry.id   6ffdf6676e2d1a633e273d60869f64a0
#
_cell.length_a   1.000
_cell.length_b   1.000
_cell.length_c   1.000
_cell.angle_alpha   90.00
_cell.angle_beta   90.00
_cell.angle_gamma   90.00
#
_symmetry.space_group_name_H-M   'P 1'
#
loop_
_entity.id
_entity.type
_entity.pdbx_description
1 polymer ?
#
loop_
_entity_poly.entity_id
_entity_poly.type
_entity_poly.pdbx_seq_one_letter_code
_entity_poly.pdbx_strand_id
1 'polypeptide(L)'
;LGQVITSATNSATGGTTLLTMADLNRVRVRALFNETDIGQVRGGQTATVTVDAFPDRRFQGTVEKIEPSATIQQNVTMFPVLVTLDNSESLLKPGMNGEVAVLVDQINDVLAVPNDAVKNVREAAATGQMLGLNPDSVTAEVRAQMQNGFGRARSDAAAGGSAMQVASTS
;
A
#
# COMPACT_ATOMS: atom_id res chain seq x y z
N LEU A 1 26.77 -25.98 33.60
CA LEU A 1 27.12 -25.56 34.92
C LEU A 1 28.42 -24.75 34.84
N GLY A 2 28.35 -23.39 35.11
CA GLY A 2 29.50 -22.55 35.20
C GLY A 2 29.78 -21.63 34.01
N GLN A 3 28.80 -20.81 33.60
CA GLN A 3 29.07 -19.71 32.66
C GLN A 3 29.85 -18.63 33.44
N VAL A 4 31.06 -18.27 32.96
CA VAL A 4 31.84 -17.17 33.52
C VAL A 4 31.25 -15.83 33.12
N ILE A 5 30.84 -15.06 34.10
CA ILE A 5 30.31 -13.71 33.91
C ILE A 5 31.46 -12.74 33.99
N THR A 6 31.78 -12.02 32.92
CA THR A 6 32.81 -10.97 32.89
C THR A 6 32.23 -9.65 33.35
N SER A 7 32.91 -9.01 34.29
CA SER A 7 32.57 -7.66 34.78
C SER A 7 32.89 -6.60 33.72
N ALA A 8 32.01 -5.63 33.55
CA ALA A 8 32.23 -4.49 32.65
C ALA A 8 33.43 -3.63 33.02
N THR A 9 33.92 -3.70 34.25
CA THR A 9 35.06 -2.93 34.74
C THR A 9 36.43 -3.42 34.23
N ASN A 10 36.49 -4.70 33.79
CA ASN A 10 37.76 -5.32 33.38
C ASN A 10 37.83 -5.69 31.89
N SER A 11 36.83 -5.37 31.12
CA SER A 11 36.76 -5.70 29.69
C SER A 11 36.54 -4.47 28.84
N ALA A 12 37.43 -4.19 27.91
CA ALA A 12 37.29 -3.11 26.92
C ALA A 12 36.10 -3.32 25.97
N THR A 13 35.47 -4.51 25.98
CA THR A 13 34.38 -4.93 25.08
C THR A 13 32.99 -4.95 25.75
N GLY A 14 32.85 -4.49 26.99
CA GLY A 14 31.61 -4.52 27.76
C GLY A 14 31.36 -5.83 28.51
N GLY A 15 30.37 -5.84 29.42
CA GLY A 15 30.01 -6.97 30.25
C GLY A 15 29.15 -8.02 29.53
N THR A 16 28.92 -9.15 30.20
CA THR A 16 28.00 -10.19 29.72
C THR A 16 26.55 -9.76 29.95
N THR A 17 25.74 -9.81 28.90
CA THR A 17 24.29 -9.59 29.01
C THR A 17 23.64 -10.76 29.72
N LEU A 18 23.09 -10.54 30.92
CA LEU A 18 22.47 -11.58 31.74
C LEU A 18 20.97 -11.73 31.43
N LEU A 19 20.29 -10.63 31.16
CA LEU A 19 18.84 -10.60 30.98
C LEU A 19 18.49 -9.42 30.07
N THR A 20 17.52 -9.66 29.21
CA THR A 20 16.87 -8.61 28.42
C THR A 20 15.40 -8.51 28.84
N MET A 21 14.95 -7.32 29.22
CA MET A 21 13.54 -7.05 29.55
C MET A 21 12.96 -6.10 28.53
N ALA A 22 11.72 -6.36 28.10
CA ALA A 22 11.00 -5.51 27.16
C ALA A 22 9.54 -5.37 27.59
N ASP A 23 8.96 -4.19 27.35
CA ASP A 23 7.52 -3.98 27.46
C ASP A 23 6.84 -4.53 26.20
N LEU A 24 5.88 -5.45 26.40
CA LEU A 24 5.15 -6.12 25.33
C LEU A 24 3.77 -5.50 25.08
N ASN A 25 3.37 -4.46 25.79
CA ASN A 25 2.07 -3.79 25.57
C ASN A 25 1.99 -3.12 24.19
N ARG A 26 3.13 -2.66 23.69
CA ARG A 26 3.26 -2.12 22.34
C ARG A 26 4.34 -2.87 21.57
N VAL A 27 3.96 -3.41 20.44
CA VAL A 27 4.85 -4.15 19.56
C VAL A 27 5.05 -3.38 18.26
N ARG A 28 6.27 -3.36 17.77
CA ARG A 28 6.61 -2.82 16.46
C ARG A 28 6.91 -3.95 15.50
N VAL A 29 6.25 -3.91 14.35
CA VAL A 29 6.53 -4.81 13.24
C VAL A 29 7.35 -4.06 12.21
N ARG A 30 8.45 -4.67 11.78
CA ARG A 30 9.29 -4.16 10.71
C ARG A 30 8.93 -4.91 9.43
N ALA A 31 8.08 -4.31 8.62
CA ALA A 31 7.65 -4.85 7.35
C ALA A 31 8.56 -4.37 6.22
N LEU A 32 8.85 -5.23 5.25
CA LEU A 32 9.68 -4.91 4.10
C LEU A 32 8.79 -4.71 2.88
N PHE A 33 8.78 -3.50 2.35
CA PHE A 33 8.02 -3.12 1.16
C PHE A 33 8.94 -2.96 -0.04
N ASN A 34 8.45 -3.34 -1.20
CA ASN A 34 9.15 -3.18 -2.46
C ASN A 34 9.29 -1.70 -2.83
N GLU A 35 10.33 -1.33 -3.56
CA GLU A 35 10.54 0.03 -4.05
C GLU A 35 9.36 0.55 -4.90
N THR A 36 8.68 -0.34 -5.63
CA THR A 36 7.49 0.02 -6.43
C THR A 36 6.30 0.48 -5.58
N ASP A 37 6.16 -0.06 -4.38
CA ASP A 37 4.97 0.13 -3.53
C ASP A 37 5.19 1.20 -2.47
N ILE A 38 6.45 1.43 -2.08
CA ILE A 38 6.79 2.36 -1.00
C ILE A 38 6.36 3.81 -1.29
N GLY A 39 6.27 4.19 -2.57
CA GLY A 39 5.84 5.52 -2.99
C GLY A 39 4.41 5.89 -2.56
N GLN A 40 3.58 4.88 -2.30
CA GLN A 40 2.19 5.06 -1.87
C GLN A 40 2.02 4.98 -0.35
N VAL A 41 3.00 4.43 0.36
CA VAL A 41 2.97 4.29 1.82
C VAL A 41 3.37 5.60 2.49
N ARG A 42 2.61 6.02 3.49
CA ARG A 42 2.85 7.23 4.28
C ARG A 42 2.70 6.94 5.77
N GLY A 43 3.42 7.71 6.59
CA GLY A 43 3.22 7.66 8.04
C GLY A 43 1.77 8.04 8.41
N GLY A 44 1.21 7.34 9.40
CA GLY A 44 -0.15 7.55 9.88
C GLY A 44 -1.22 6.70 9.17
N GLN A 45 -0.89 5.98 8.10
CA GLN A 45 -1.84 5.07 7.45
C GLN A 45 -2.16 3.87 8.34
N THR A 46 -3.39 3.38 8.22
CA THR A 46 -3.84 2.16 8.92
C THR A 46 -3.21 0.93 8.25
N ALA A 47 -2.69 0.05 9.09
CA ALA A 47 -2.13 -1.22 8.65
C ALA A 47 -2.85 -2.38 9.35
N THR A 48 -3.06 -3.45 8.61
CA THR A 48 -3.56 -4.71 9.14
C THR A 48 -2.42 -5.72 9.12
N VAL A 49 -2.17 -6.33 10.26
CA VAL A 49 -1.10 -7.33 10.43
C VAL A 49 -1.72 -8.69 10.74
N THR A 50 -1.33 -9.69 9.99
CA THR A 50 -1.67 -11.09 10.23
C THR A 50 -0.40 -11.84 10.55
N VAL A 51 -0.33 -12.51 11.70
CA VAL A 51 0.85 -13.29 12.11
C VAL A 51 0.62 -14.76 11.87
N ASP A 52 1.66 -15.47 11.49
CA ASP A 52 1.60 -16.92 11.19
C ASP A 52 1.11 -17.76 12.38
N ALA A 53 1.37 -17.29 13.60
CA ALA A 53 0.91 -17.93 14.82
C ALA A 53 -0.60 -17.82 15.06
N PHE A 54 -1.26 -16.82 14.48
CA PHE A 54 -2.70 -16.54 14.62
C PHE A 54 -3.30 -16.12 13.28
N PRO A 55 -3.47 -17.04 12.31
CA PRO A 55 -3.92 -16.72 10.96
C PRO A 55 -5.35 -16.18 10.91
N ASP A 56 -6.18 -16.58 11.87
CA ASP A 56 -7.58 -16.15 11.98
C ASP A 56 -7.77 -14.77 12.63
N ARG A 57 -6.69 -14.20 13.18
CA ARG A 57 -6.72 -12.90 13.86
C ARG A 57 -6.01 -11.82 13.04
N ARG A 58 -6.69 -10.69 12.92
CA ARG A 58 -6.15 -9.49 12.29
C ARG A 58 -5.86 -8.45 13.37
N PHE A 59 -4.61 -8.04 13.45
CA PHE A 59 -4.17 -6.99 14.36
C PHE A 59 -4.13 -5.67 13.61
N GLN A 60 -4.77 -4.67 14.16
CA GLN A 60 -4.74 -3.33 13.57
C GLN A 60 -3.56 -2.54 14.14
N GLY A 61 -2.90 -1.82 13.27
CA GLY A 61 -1.78 -0.97 13.61
C GLY A 61 -1.76 0.30 12.78
N THR A 62 -0.76 1.10 13.04
CA THR A 62 -0.53 2.34 12.31
C THR A 62 0.91 2.40 11.85
N VAL A 63 1.11 2.86 10.61
CA VAL A 63 2.46 3.12 10.07
C VAL A 63 3.09 4.24 10.88
N GLU A 64 4.16 3.92 11.63
CA GLU A 64 4.89 4.90 12.43
C GLU A 64 5.83 5.72 11.54
N LYS A 65 6.68 5.03 10.81
CA LYS A 65 7.65 5.66 9.90
C LYS A 65 8.18 4.68 8.86
N ILE A 66 8.71 5.24 7.79
CA ILE A 66 9.48 4.54 6.76
C ILE A 66 10.96 4.78 7.05
N GLU A 67 11.76 3.72 7.10
CA GLU A 67 13.20 3.85 7.24
C GLU A 67 13.84 4.21 5.90
N PRO A 68 14.68 5.24 5.82
CA PRO A 68 15.26 5.70 4.56
C PRO A 68 16.34 4.74 4.01
N SER A 69 16.84 3.85 4.85
CA SER A 69 17.88 2.89 4.46
C SER A 69 17.25 1.65 3.85
N ALA A 70 17.41 1.49 2.55
CA ALA A 70 16.97 0.27 1.85
C ALA A 70 17.80 -0.95 2.27
N THR A 71 17.19 -2.11 2.27
CA THR A 71 17.83 -3.40 2.47
C THR A 71 17.69 -4.21 1.18
N ILE A 72 18.78 -4.75 0.69
CA ILE A 72 18.76 -5.62 -0.50
C ILE A 72 18.61 -7.07 -0.02
N GLN A 73 17.54 -7.73 -0.42
CA GLN A 73 17.32 -9.15 -0.22
C GLN A 73 17.07 -9.82 -1.55
N GLN A 74 17.84 -10.87 -1.85
CA GLN A 74 17.70 -11.64 -3.10
C GLN A 74 17.66 -10.76 -4.37
N ASN A 75 18.54 -9.75 -4.43
CA ASN A 75 18.58 -8.76 -5.51
C ASN A 75 17.36 -7.84 -5.64
N VAL A 76 16.48 -7.82 -4.65
CA VAL A 76 15.32 -6.91 -4.60
C VAL A 76 15.59 -5.82 -3.56
N THR A 77 15.39 -4.57 -3.96
CA THR A 77 15.48 -3.41 -3.06
C THR A 77 14.19 -3.30 -2.25
N MET A 78 14.31 -3.41 -0.94
CA MET A 78 13.19 -3.31 -0.02
C MET A 78 13.40 -2.19 1.00
N PHE A 79 12.35 -1.47 1.32
CA PHE A 79 12.33 -0.41 2.31
C PHE A 79 11.62 -0.89 3.58
N PRO A 80 12.27 -0.80 4.74
CA PRO A 80 11.63 -1.16 5.98
C PRO A 80 10.62 -0.09 6.41
N VAL A 81 9.43 -0.55 6.75
CA VAL A 81 8.35 0.26 7.31
C VAL A 81 8.07 -0.22 8.73
N LEU A 82 8.09 0.68 9.68
CA LEU A 82 7.74 0.37 11.06
C LEU A 82 6.25 0.62 11.29
N VAL A 83 5.56 -0.44 11.71
CA VAL A 83 4.15 -0.42 12.06
C VAL A 83 4.03 -0.68 13.55
N THR A 84 3.38 0.23 14.25
CA THR A 84 3.09 0.09 15.70
C THR A 84 1.74 -0.59 15.88
N LEU A 85 1.72 -1.62 16.71
CA LEU A 85 0.54 -2.40 17.06
C LEU A 85 0.27 -2.28 18.56
N ASP A 86 -0.99 -2.25 18.92
CA ASP A 86 -1.43 -2.46 20.30
C ASP A 86 -1.48 -3.97 20.59
N ASN A 87 -0.85 -4.38 21.68
CA ASN A 87 -0.78 -5.77 22.11
C ASN A 87 -1.34 -5.95 23.54
N SER A 88 -2.48 -5.33 23.80
CA SER A 88 -3.15 -5.39 25.10
C SER A 88 -3.42 -6.82 25.57
N GLU A 89 -3.67 -7.74 24.65
CA GLU A 89 -3.85 -9.17 24.95
C GLU A 89 -2.55 -9.94 25.14
N SER A 90 -1.38 -9.32 24.97
CA SER A 90 -0.05 -9.94 25.11
C SER A 90 0.17 -11.20 24.24
N LEU A 91 -0.54 -11.30 23.12
CA LEU A 91 -0.46 -12.43 22.19
C LEU A 91 0.76 -12.34 21.28
N LEU A 92 1.14 -11.13 20.90
CA LEU A 92 2.27 -10.89 20.02
C LEU A 92 3.57 -10.95 20.82
N LYS A 93 4.52 -11.71 20.31
CA LYS A 93 5.84 -11.88 20.92
C LYS A 93 6.94 -11.51 19.94
N PRO A 94 8.07 -11.00 20.40
CA PRO A 94 9.23 -10.77 19.56
C PRO A 94 9.67 -12.04 18.84
N GLY A 95 10.04 -11.92 17.56
CA GLY A 95 10.46 -13.04 16.73
C GLY A 95 9.34 -13.74 15.97
N MET A 96 8.09 -13.30 16.07
CA MET A 96 7.00 -13.79 15.22
C MET A 96 7.12 -13.20 13.82
N ASN A 97 6.80 -14.04 12.82
CA ASN A 97 6.66 -13.62 11.42
C ASN A 97 5.20 -13.36 11.09
N GLY A 98 4.96 -12.55 10.06
CA GLY A 98 3.62 -12.24 9.60
C GLY A 98 3.62 -11.35 8.38
N GLU A 99 2.43 -11.12 7.87
CA GLU A 99 2.16 -10.27 6.72
C GLU A 99 1.54 -8.94 7.16
N VAL A 100 1.94 -7.86 6.50
CA VAL A 100 1.44 -6.51 6.76
C VAL A 100 0.80 -5.95 5.51
N ALA A 101 -0.49 -5.65 5.59
CA ALA A 101 -1.24 -4.95 4.55
C ALA A 101 -1.49 -3.50 5.00
N VAL A 102 -1.01 -2.53 4.24
CA VAL A 102 -1.24 -1.10 4.48
C VAL A 102 -2.39 -0.62 3.62
N LEU A 103 -3.35 0.05 4.22
CA LEU A 103 -4.44 0.68 3.50
C LEU A 103 -3.95 2.01 2.92
N VAL A 104 -3.69 2.02 1.63
CA VAL A 104 -3.14 3.17 0.91
C VAL A 104 -4.20 4.20 0.61
N ASP A 105 -5.35 3.74 0.11
CA ASP A 105 -6.47 4.59 -0.27
C ASP A 105 -7.79 3.87 -0.06
N GLN A 106 -8.82 4.60 0.33
CA GLN A 106 -10.18 4.10 0.49
C GLN A 106 -11.14 5.13 -0.08
N ILE A 107 -11.82 4.75 -1.14
CA ILE A 107 -12.85 5.57 -1.76
C ILE A 107 -14.20 5.10 -1.23
N ASN A 108 -14.89 5.97 -0.50
CA ASN A 108 -16.23 5.72 0.00
C ASN A 108 -17.25 6.43 -0.88
N ASP A 109 -18.50 5.96 -0.83
CA ASP A 109 -19.64 6.60 -1.51
C ASP A 109 -19.51 6.65 -3.04
N VAL A 110 -18.96 5.61 -3.64
CA VAL A 110 -18.85 5.48 -5.09
C VAL A 110 -19.75 4.38 -5.62
N LEU A 111 -20.28 4.60 -6.83
CA LEU A 111 -21.01 3.56 -7.54
C LEU A 111 -20.03 2.47 -7.99
N ALA A 112 -20.10 1.31 -7.34
CA ALA A 112 -19.28 0.16 -7.70
C ALA A 112 -19.95 -0.65 -8.80
N VAL A 113 -19.22 -0.91 -9.87
CA VAL A 113 -19.66 -1.76 -10.97
C VAL A 113 -18.78 -3.02 -10.99
N PRO A 114 -19.36 -4.23 -10.99
CA PRO A 114 -18.56 -5.46 -11.08
C PRO A 114 -17.79 -5.49 -12.40
N ASN A 115 -16.58 -6.05 -12.37
CA ASN A 115 -15.70 -6.13 -13.54
C ASN A 115 -16.36 -6.79 -14.76
N ASP A 116 -17.24 -7.76 -14.52
CA ASP A 116 -17.97 -8.45 -15.58
C ASP A 116 -18.99 -7.57 -16.30
N ALA A 117 -19.40 -6.47 -15.68
CA ALA A 117 -20.30 -5.48 -16.29
C ALA A 117 -19.55 -4.48 -17.20
N VAL A 118 -18.22 -4.40 -17.08
CA VAL A 118 -17.39 -3.56 -17.96
C VAL A 118 -17.02 -4.37 -19.20
N LYS A 119 -17.80 -4.18 -20.28
CA LYS A 119 -17.57 -4.87 -21.54
C LYS A 119 -16.86 -3.97 -22.55
N ASN A 120 -16.06 -4.59 -23.41
CA ASN A 120 -15.44 -3.91 -24.53
C ASN A 120 -16.50 -3.45 -25.53
N VAL A 121 -16.24 -2.33 -26.20
CA VAL A 121 -17.14 -1.77 -27.23
C VAL A 121 -17.49 -2.79 -28.34
N ARG A 122 -16.57 -3.71 -28.66
CA ARG A 122 -16.78 -4.77 -29.63
C ARG A 122 -17.81 -5.82 -29.17
N GLU A 123 -18.00 -5.96 -27.87
CA GLU A 123 -18.94 -6.90 -27.24
C GLU A 123 -20.28 -6.23 -26.91
N ALA A 124 -20.38 -4.91 -27.05
CA ALA A 124 -21.55 -4.13 -26.69
C ALA A 124 -22.82 -4.60 -27.44
N ALA A 125 -22.69 -4.92 -28.73
CA ALA A 125 -23.81 -5.42 -29.55
C ALA A 125 -24.32 -6.80 -29.08
N ALA A 126 -23.39 -7.71 -28.77
CA ALA A 126 -23.75 -9.07 -28.31
C ALA A 126 -24.37 -9.03 -26.89
N THR A 127 -23.82 -8.18 -26.03
CA THR A 127 -24.36 -7.99 -24.66
C THR A 127 -25.72 -7.30 -24.70
N GLY A 128 -25.93 -6.33 -25.61
CA GLY A 128 -27.23 -5.69 -25.83
C GLY A 128 -28.31 -6.68 -26.23
N GLN A 129 -28.00 -7.63 -27.11
CA GLN A 129 -28.92 -8.71 -27.48
C GLN A 129 -29.35 -9.60 -26.31
N MET A 130 -28.37 -9.94 -25.41
CA MET A 130 -28.70 -10.73 -24.22
C MET A 130 -29.60 -9.98 -23.23
N LEU A 131 -29.57 -8.65 -23.23
CA LEU A 131 -30.44 -7.77 -22.42
C LEU A 131 -31.76 -7.41 -23.13
N GLY A 132 -32.03 -7.96 -24.34
CA GLY A 132 -33.22 -7.66 -25.09
C GLY A 132 -33.21 -6.26 -25.75
N LEU A 133 -32.06 -5.62 -25.86
CA LEU A 133 -31.90 -4.32 -26.52
C LEU A 133 -31.59 -4.53 -28.01
N ASN A 134 -32.01 -3.58 -28.83
CA ASN A 134 -31.69 -3.61 -30.26
C ASN A 134 -30.17 -3.35 -30.47
N PRO A 135 -29.41 -4.27 -31.10
CA PRO A 135 -27.96 -4.14 -31.25
C PRO A 135 -27.55 -2.90 -32.04
N ASP A 136 -28.35 -2.45 -32.98
CA ASP A 136 -28.08 -1.27 -33.81
C ASP A 136 -28.18 0.02 -32.99
N SER A 137 -29.14 0.13 -32.07
CA SER A 137 -29.27 1.29 -31.19
C SER A 137 -28.10 1.38 -30.18
N VAL A 138 -27.69 0.24 -29.63
CA VAL A 138 -26.57 0.17 -28.69
C VAL A 138 -25.26 0.58 -29.37
N THR A 139 -25.01 0.08 -30.58
CA THR A 139 -23.79 0.45 -31.33
C THR A 139 -23.78 1.90 -31.78
N ALA A 140 -24.92 2.47 -32.14
CA ALA A 140 -25.06 3.88 -32.50
C ALA A 140 -24.78 4.80 -31.32
N GLU A 141 -25.30 4.47 -30.14
CA GLU A 141 -25.15 5.26 -28.92
C GLU A 141 -23.70 5.23 -28.38
N VAL A 142 -23.08 4.05 -28.39
CA VAL A 142 -21.67 3.89 -28.06
C VAL A 142 -20.77 4.68 -29.01
N ARG A 143 -21.06 4.67 -30.30
CA ARG A 143 -20.31 5.45 -31.31
C ARG A 143 -20.49 6.97 -31.11
N ALA A 144 -21.69 7.41 -30.77
CA ALA A 144 -21.97 8.83 -30.48
C ALA A 144 -21.23 9.30 -29.23
N GLN A 145 -21.20 8.49 -28.17
CA GLN A 145 -20.45 8.81 -26.95
C GLN A 145 -18.93 8.86 -27.18
N MET A 146 -18.38 7.95 -28.00
CA MET A 146 -16.97 8.03 -28.38
C MET A 146 -16.61 9.32 -29.11
N GLN A 147 -17.45 9.78 -30.03
CA GLN A 147 -17.22 11.03 -30.75
C GLN A 147 -17.29 12.25 -29.81
N ASN A 148 -18.21 12.27 -28.86
CA ASN A 148 -18.34 13.33 -27.88
C ASN A 148 -17.23 13.33 -26.81
N GLY A 149 -16.71 12.15 -26.42
CA GLY A 149 -15.61 11.99 -25.48
C GLY A 149 -14.27 12.52 -26.02
N PHE A 150 -13.99 12.26 -27.31
CA PHE A 150 -12.77 12.76 -27.96
C PHE A 150 -12.83 14.28 -28.26
N GLY A 151 -14.01 14.86 -28.37
CA GLY A 151 -14.19 16.30 -28.55
C GLY A 151 -13.85 17.11 -27.29
N ARG A 152 -14.23 16.63 -26.12
CA ARG A 152 -13.92 17.30 -24.84
C ARG A 152 -12.43 17.25 -24.47
N ALA A 153 -11.76 16.12 -24.68
CA ALA A 153 -10.34 15.99 -24.40
C ALA A 153 -9.46 16.93 -25.27
N ARG A 154 -9.93 17.30 -26.48
CA ARG A 154 -9.23 18.27 -27.34
C ARG A 154 -9.46 19.72 -26.95
N SER A 155 -10.63 20.08 -26.42
CA SER A 155 -10.90 21.44 -25.96
C SER A 155 -10.13 21.81 -24.69
N ASP A 156 -9.95 20.87 -23.77
CA ASP A 156 -9.18 21.10 -22.54
C ASP A 156 -7.68 21.17 -22.78
N ALA A 157 -7.15 20.43 -23.76
CA ALA A 157 -5.75 20.52 -24.17
C ALA A 157 -5.43 21.86 -24.92
N ALA A 158 -6.40 22.44 -25.61
CA ALA A 158 -6.22 23.73 -26.31
C ALA A 158 -6.33 24.92 -25.35
N ALA A 159 -7.06 24.81 -24.24
CA ALA A 159 -7.18 25.87 -23.24
C ALA A 159 -5.97 25.97 -22.29
N GLY A 160 -5.18 24.89 -22.13
CA GLY A 160 -3.98 24.85 -21.29
C GLY A 160 -2.69 25.38 -21.95
N GLY A 161 -2.70 25.67 -23.24
CA GLY A 161 -1.50 26.03 -24.01
C GLY A 161 -1.16 27.51 -24.12
N SER A 162 -1.96 28.45 -23.52
CA SER A 162 -1.79 29.87 -23.73
C SER A 162 -1.22 30.71 -22.57
N ALA A 163 -0.61 30.08 -21.59
CA ALA A 163 -0.07 30.81 -20.44
C ALA A 163 1.39 30.45 -20.11
N MET A 164 2.28 30.47 -21.12
CA MET A 164 3.72 30.46 -20.84
C MET A 164 4.50 31.19 -21.94
N GLN A 165 4.30 32.48 -21.98
CA GLN A 165 5.21 33.41 -22.71
C GLN A 165 5.27 34.71 -21.96
N VAL A 166 6.48 35.16 -21.67
CA VAL A 166 6.97 36.42 -21.12
C VAL A 166 7.63 36.27 -19.74
N ALA A 167 8.95 36.21 -19.75
CA ALA A 167 9.81 37.25 -19.21
C ALA A 167 11.28 36.83 -19.36
N SER A 168 11.93 37.21 -20.45
CA SER A 168 13.37 37.45 -20.52
C SER A 168 13.56 38.92 -20.84
N THR A 169 14.01 39.73 -19.89
CA THR A 169 14.72 40.99 -20.20
C THR A 169 15.45 41.48 -18.94
N SER A 170 16.75 41.66 -19.12
CA SER A 170 17.73 42.47 -18.36
C SER A 170 18.33 41.85 -17.15
#